data_848a5a73a7b6fc7a6fec10d4e80b1dd3
#
_entry.id   848a5a73a7b6fc7a6fec10d4e80b1dd3
#
_cell.length_a   1.000
_cell.length_b   1.000
_cell.length_c   1.000
_cell.angle_alpha   90.00
_cell.angle_beta   90.00
_cell.angle_gamma   90.00
#
_symmetry.space_group_name_H-M   'P 1'
#
loop_
_entity.id
_entity.type
_entity.pdbx_description
1 polymer ?
#
loop_
_entity_poly.entity_id
_entity_poly.type
_entity_poly.pdbx_seq_one_letter_code
_entity_poly.pdbx_strand_id
1 'polypeptide(L)'
;MSNNYKLKRWKMKRNAILKRDNYKCIECKRIGITKSADMVHHINPSDKYPELFWDNRNLISLCNKCHNSMHDRNSKTLSKLGRKYQLMYYKKKDFGMTRIKFIVGAPCSGKSRYVKDHMGKNDIIFDYDEIAKAMTGCMLHENNPNIRKYLYEYRKVFLKMLELENDFDTAWIITTEMSDYYYDYMLYDPEIIYMKTSKEECLNRLYTNPDGRDIDEIRKVILDYYSEG
;
A
#
# COMPACT_ATOMS: atom_id res chain seq x y z
N MET A 1 18.18 1.89 25.24
CA MET A 1 17.08 1.36 24.39
C MET A 1 16.19 2.53 24.04
N SER A 2 15.90 2.71 22.75
CA SER A 2 15.13 3.85 22.26
C SER A 2 13.72 3.84 22.87
N ASN A 3 13.25 5.01 23.31
CA ASN A 3 11.92 5.20 23.93
C ASN A 3 10.77 4.89 22.92
N ASN A 4 11.11 4.67 21.64
CA ASN A 4 10.18 4.43 20.54
C ASN A 4 9.29 3.19 20.74
N TYR A 5 9.79 2.14 21.37
CA TYR A 5 9.01 0.91 21.63
C TYR A 5 7.83 1.10 22.58
N LYS A 6 7.84 2.16 23.41
CA LYS A 6 6.75 2.49 24.35
C LYS A 6 5.66 3.35 23.69
N LEU A 7 5.92 3.93 22.53
CA LEU A 7 5.00 4.84 21.87
C LEU A 7 3.74 4.11 21.36
N LYS A 8 2.59 4.79 21.44
CA LYS A 8 1.32 4.33 20.81
C LYS A 8 1.53 4.02 19.33
N ARG A 9 2.32 4.87 18.63
CA ARG A 9 2.69 4.68 17.23
C ARG A 9 3.39 3.34 16.96
N TRP A 10 4.28 2.87 17.87
CA TRP A 10 4.92 1.57 17.72
C TRP A 10 3.93 0.42 17.86
N LYS A 11 3.00 0.50 18.81
CA LYS A 11 1.96 -0.53 18.98
C LYS A 11 1.12 -0.66 17.71
N MET A 12 0.73 0.46 17.09
CA MET A 12 0.01 0.48 15.82
C MET A 12 0.84 -0.12 14.68
N LYS A 13 2.11 0.32 14.54
CA LYS A 13 3.04 -0.21 13.54
C LYS A 13 3.22 -1.72 13.68
N ARG A 14 3.46 -2.21 14.91
CA ARG A 14 3.60 -3.64 15.20
C ARG A 14 2.36 -4.42 14.77
N ASN A 15 1.17 -3.95 15.09
CA ASN A 15 -0.08 -4.61 14.71
C ASN A 15 -0.28 -4.61 13.19
N ALA A 16 0.06 -3.53 12.50
CA ALA A 16 0.02 -3.46 11.05
C ALA A 16 0.95 -4.50 10.40
N ILE A 17 2.19 -4.64 10.89
CA ILE A 17 3.14 -5.66 10.39
C ILE A 17 2.63 -7.08 10.65
N LEU A 18 2.10 -7.36 11.85
CA LEU A 18 1.52 -8.67 12.15
C LEU A 18 0.33 -8.98 11.22
N LYS A 19 -0.53 -8.01 10.98
CA LYS A 19 -1.67 -8.14 10.04
C LYS A 19 -1.18 -8.38 8.61
N ARG A 20 -0.18 -7.63 8.11
CA ARG A 20 0.47 -7.82 6.81
C ARG A 20 0.91 -9.27 6.61
N ASP A 21 1.57 -9.82 7.62
CA ASP A 21 2.13 -11.15 7.59
C ASP A 21 1.10 -12.24 7.97
N ASN A 22 -0.21 -11.87 8.01
CA ASN A 22 -1.33 -12.75 8.41
C ASN A 22 -1.10 -13.42 9.77
N TYR A 23 -0.48 -12.72 10.71
CA TYR A 23 -0.10 -13.25 12.04
C TYR A 23 0.74 -14.53 11.96
N LYS A 24 1.47 -14.74 10.86
CA LYS A 24 2.29 -15.92 10.62
C LYS A 24 3.78 -15.58 10.69
N CYS A 25 4.56 -16.51 11.24
CA CYS A 25 6.01 -16.39 11.26
C CYS A 25 6.58 -16.52 9.83
N ILE A 26 7.22 -15.47 9.34
CA ILE A 26 7.78 -15.41 7.98
C ILE A 26 8.87 -16.46 7.77
N GLU A 27 9.75 -16.69 8.75
CA GLU A 27 10.79 -17.72 8.63
C GLU A 27 10.20 -19.14 8.63
N CYS A 28 9.23 -19.43 9.48
CA CYS A 28 8.54 -20.73 9.45
C CYS A 28 7.86 -20.93 8.10
N LYS A 29 7.15 -19.92 7.58
CA LYS A 29 6.49 -19.97 6.26
C LYS A 29 7.50 -20.24 5.14
N ARG A 30 8.69 -19.61 5.19
CA ARG A 30 9.76 -19.80 4.19
C ARG A 30 10.23 -21.26 4.11
N ILE A 31 10.20 -21.98 5.21
CA ILE A 31 10.58 -23.40 5.27
C ILE A 31 9.39 -24.36 5.26
N GLY A 32 8.21 -23.89 4.81
CA GLY A 32 7.01 -24.73 4.65
C GLY A 32 6.22 -25.01 5.94
N ILE A 33 6.55 -24.34 7.06
CA ILE A 33 5.90 -24.55 8.36
C ILE A 33 4.92 -23.42 8.64
N THR A 34 3.67 -23.74 8.98
CA THR A 34 2.69 -22.76 9.44
C THR A 34 2.78 -22.60 10.95
N LYS A 35 3.23 -21.42 11.43
CA LYS A 35 3.31 -21.07 12.84
C LYS A 35 2.90 -19.63 13.08
N SER A 36 2.20 -19.35 14.19
CA SER A 36 1.85 -17.97 14.60
C SER A 36 3.09 -17.13 14.89
N ALA A 37 2.97 -15.84 14.59
CA ALA A 37 3.99 -14.85 14.96
C ALA A 37 3.60 -14.17 16.28
N ASP A 38 4.57 -14.07 17.17
CA ASP A 38 4.42 -13.43 18.48
C ASP A 38 5.09 -12.05 18.52
N MET A 39 6.03 -11.81 17.62
CA MET A 39 6.93 -10.66 17.64
C MET A 39 7.09 -10.02 16.26
N VAL A 40 7.43 -8.73 16.28
CA VAL A 40 7.93 -8.02 15.08
C VAL A 40 9.41 -7.72 15.32
N HIS A 41 10.23 -8.12 14.36
CA HIS A 41 11.69 -8.03 14.40
C HIS A 41 12.19 -7.00 13.38
N HIS A 42 13.18 -6.18 13.80
CA HIS A 42 13.93 -5.32 12.89
C HIS A 42 15.04 -6.12 12.20
N ILE A 43 14.98 -6.26 10.88
CA ILE A 43 16.00 -6.94 10.06
C ILE A 43 17.36 -6.26 10.24
N ASN A 44 17.38 -4.93 10.13
CA ASN A 44 18.51 -4.08 10.49
C ASN A 44 18.28 -3.56 11.91
N PRO A 45 19.12 -3.91 12.90
CA PRO A 45 18.93 -3.54 14.30
C PRO A 45 18.79 -2.04 14.50
N SER A 46 17.79 -1.64 15.26
CA SER A 46 17.40 -0.22 15.43
C SER A 46 18.40 0.63 16.22
N ASP A 47 19.31 0.01 16.93
CA ASP A 47 20.42 0.68 17.63
C ASP A 47 21.54 1.09 16.67
N LYS A 48 21.71 0.35 15.57
CA LYS A 48 22.71 0.62 14.51
C LYS A 48 22.12 1.38 13.33
N TYR A 49 20.84 1.23 13.08
CA TYR A 49 20.11 1.80 11.94
C TYR A 49 18.83 2.50 12.42
N PRO A 50 18.94 3.60 13.21
CA PRO A 50 17.78 4.29 13.77
C PRO A 50 16.86 4.89 12.70
N GLU A 51 17.38 5.25 11.55
CA GLU A 51 16.64 5.75 10.40
C GLU A 51 15.68 4.70 9.79
N LEU A 52 16.00 3.41 9.97
CA LEU A 52 15.18 2.30 9.50
C LEU A 52 14.16 1.80 10.52
N PHE A 53 14.06 2.46 11.68
CA PHE A 53 13.15 2.02 12.75
C PHE A 53 11.70 1.91 12.29
N TRP A 54 11.26 2.84 11.49
CA TRP A 54 9.88 2.94 11.00
C TRP A 54 9.67 2.35 9.60
N ASP A 55 10.72 1.87 8.93
CA ASP A 55 10.63 1.26 7.60
C ASP A 55 9.93 -0.10 7.69
N ASN A 56 8.80 -0.22 7.00
CA ASN A 56 8.00 -1.46 6.95
C ASN A 56 8.79 -2.64 6.38
N ARG A 57 9.69 -2.36 5.42
CA ARG A 57 10.54 -3.37 4.79
C ARG A 57 11.58 -3.93 5.76
N ASN A 58 11.96 -3.12 6.76
CA ASN A 58 12.88 -3.50 7.81
C ASN A 58 12.21 -4.34 8.92
N LEU A 59 10.89 -4.56 8.85
CA LEU A 59 10.10 -5.21 9.89
C LEU A 59 9.52 -6.53 9.37
N ILE A 60 9.67 -7.61 10.14
CA ILE A 60 9.11 -8.93 9.84
C ILE A 60 8.48 -9.56 11.08
N SER A 61 7.41 -10.33 10.85
CA SER A 61 6.71 -11.07 11.91
C SER A 61 7.36 -12.43 12.15
N LEU A 62 7.74 -12.72 13.40
CA LEU A 62 8.41 -13.95 13.77
C LEU A 62 7.77 -14.60 15.02
N CYS A 63 7.83 -15.93 15.11
CA CYS A 63 7.62 -16.62 16.38
C CYS A 63 8.85 -16.45 17.27
N ASN A 64 8.67 -16.68 18.58
CA ASN A 64 9.74 -16.51 19.58
C ASN A 64 11.02 -17.30 19.21
N LYS A 65 10.88 -18.55 18.75
CA LYS A 65 12.02 -19.39 18.35
C LYS A 65 12.80 -18.75 17.19
N CYS A 66 12.13 -18.33 16.13
CA CYS A 66 12.76 -17.72 14.96
C CYS A 66 13.34 -16.33 15.30
N HIS A 67 12.65 -15.53 16.12
CA HIS A 67 13.18 -14.25 16.60
C HIS A 67 14.52 -14.45 17.34
N ASN A 68 14.57 -15.40 18.27
CA ASN A 68 15.81 -15.70 19.01
C ASN A 68 16.94 -16.22 18.11
N SER A 69 16.62 -16.88 17.00
CA SER A 69 17.63 -17.35 16.04
C SER A 69 18.15 -16.27 15.10
N MET A 70 17.56 -15.06 15.07
CA MET A 70 18.09 -13.91 14.31
C MET A 70 19.35 -13.30 14.96
N HIS A 71 19.56 -13.51 16.25
CA HIS A 71 20.68 -12.96 17.00
C HIS A 71 21.64 -14.05 17.44
N ASP A 72 22.94 -13.72 17.44
CA ASP A 72 23.96 -14.52 18.09
C ASP A 72 23.98 -14.14 19.59
N ARG A 73 23.75 -15.14 20.43
CA ARG A 73 23.66 -14.95 21.89
C ARG A 73 24.98 -14.53 22.54
N ASN A 74 26.10 -14.93 21.92
CA ASN A 74 27.44 -14.68 22.51
C ASN A 74 27.95 -13.29 22.12
N SER A 75 27.78 -12.89 20.87
CA SER A 75 28.35 -11.66 20.29
C SER A 75 27.40 -10.46 20.30
N LYS A 76 26.12 -10.65 20.65
CA LYS A 76 25.06 -9.63 20.56
C LYS A 76 24.90 -9.05 19.14
N THR A 77 25.37 -9.76 18.12
CA THR A 77 25.26 -9.39 16.71
C THR A 77 24.17 -10.21 16.01
N LEU A 78 23.95 -9.95 14.72
CA LEU A 78 23.10 -10.81 13.92
C LEU A 78 23.76 -12.18 13.70
N SER A 79 22.98 -13.23 13.85
CA SER A 79 23.37 -14.59 13.51
C SER A 79 23.56 -14.75 11.96
N LYS A 80 23.98 -15.92 11.51
CA LYS A 80 24.01 -16.25 10.08
C LYS A 80 22.63 -16.05 9.41
N LEU A 81 21.55 -16.43 10.12
CA LEU A 81 20.18 -16.24 9.64
C LEU A 81 19.81 -14.75 9.58
N GLY A 82 20.08 -13.99 10.64
CA GLY A 82 19.85 -12.55 10.68
C GLY A 82 20.58 -11.81 9.57
N ARG A 83 21.86 -12.13 9.32
CA ARG A 83 22.63 -11.58 8.20
C ARG A 83 22.04 -11.94 6.83
N LYS A 84 21.51 -13.16 6.67
CA LYS A 84 20.81 -13.54 5.44
C LYS A 84 19.60 -12.63 5.16
N TYR A 85 18.77 -12.36 6.18
CA TYR A 85 17.65 -11.43 6.05
C TYR A 85 18.12 -9.99 5.75
N GLN A 86 19.20 -9.55 6.38
CA GLN A 86 19.81 -8.25 6.09
C GLN A 86 20.26 -8.14 4.62
N LEU A 87 20.91 -9.17 4.09
CA LEU A 87 21.28 -9.22 2.67
C LEU A 87 20.06 -9.21 1.74
N MET A 88 19.00 -9.91 2.09
CA MET A 88 17.74 -9.89 1.33
C MET A 88 17.09 -8.52 1.36
N TYR A 89 17.14 -7.82 2.48
CA TYR A 89 16.64 -6.44 2.60
C TYR A 89 17.40 -5.50 1.66
N TYR A 90 18.74 -5.54 1.66
CA TYR A 90 19.55 -4.70 0.79
C TYR A 90 19.36 -5.05 -0.69
N LYS A 91 19.31 -6.33 -1.04
CA LYS A 91 18.99 -6.73 -2.42
C LYS A 91 17.65 -6.18 -2.89
N LYS A 92 16.59 -6.26 -2.08
CA LYS A 92 15.29 -5.66 -2.41
C LYS A 92 15.36 -4.14 -2.54
N LYS A 93 16.20 -3.47 -1.76
CA LYS A 93 16.40 -2.03 -1.84
C LYS A 93 17.15 -1.62 -3.11
N ASP A 94 18.19 -2.37 -3.49
CA ASP A 94 19.06 -2.07 -4.62
C ASP A 94 18.42 -2.41 -5.98
N PHE A 95 17.51 -3.40 -6.02
CA PHE A 95 16.75 -3.79 -7.23
C PHE A 95 15.48 -2.99 -7.44
N GLY A 96 15.27 -1.89 -6.70
CA GLY A 96 14.13 -0.99 -6.85
C GLY A 96 12.80 -1.69 -6.55
N MET A 97 12.21 -1.42 -5.40
CA MET A 97 10.81 -1.82 -5.19
C MET A 97 9.90 -0.96 -6.07
N THR A 98 8.84 -1.55 -6.60
CA THR A 98 7.78 -0.77 -7.26
C THR A 98 7.36 0.39 -6.36
N ARG A 99 7.50 1.62 -6.85
CA ARG A 99 7.05 2.83 -6.14
C ARG A 99 5.53 2.88 -6.17
N ILE A 100 4.88 3.03 -5.04
CA ILE A 100 3.42 3.13 -4.97
C ILE A 100 3.03 4.59 -4.83
N LYS A 101 2.21 5.07 -5.77
CA LYS A 101 1.68 6.43 -5.81
C LYS A 101 0.16 6.41 -5.77
N PHE A 102 -0.42 7.09 -4.78
CA PHE A 102 -1.85 7.35 -4.72
C PHE A 102 -2.16 8.70 -5.32
N ILE A 103 -3.09 8.71 -6.27
CA ILE A 103 -3.63 9.93 -6.85
C ILE A 103 -5.02 10.14 -6.27
N VAL A 104 -5.13 11.11 -5.38
CA VAL A 104 -6.32 11.37 -4.57
C VAL A 104 -7.01 12.64 -5.03
N GLY A 105 -8.33 12.61 -5.15
CA GLY A 105 -9.10 13.79 -5.52
C GLY A 105 -10.55 13.48 -5.86
N ALA A 106 -11.37 14.52 -5.87
CA ALA A 106 -12.78 14.43 -6.24
C ALA A 106 -13.00 13.76 -7.60
N PRO A 107 -14.18 13.21 -7.89
CA PRO A 107 -14.56 12.88 -9.26
C PRO A 107 -14.35 14.09 -10.19
N CYS A 108 -14.03 13.84 -11.44
CA CYS A 108 -13.73 14.88 -12.45
C CYS A 108 -12.51 15.79 -12.16
N SER A 109 -11.72 15.51 -11.12
CA SER A 109 -10.52 16.31 -10.82
C SER A 109 -9.34 16.07 -11.80
N GLY A 110 -9.44 15.10 -12.71
CA GLY A 110 -8.42 14.82 -13.72
C GLY A 110 -7.38 13.77 -13.31
N LYS A 111 -7.64 12.95 -12.30
CA LYS A 111 -6.74 11.89 -11.80
C LYS A 111 -6.20 10.98 -12.89
N SER A 112 -7.09 10.36 -13.68
CA SER A 112 -6.71 9.42 -14.74
C SER A 112 -5.88 10.12 -15.84
N ARG A 113 -6.19 11.38 -16.14
CA ARG A 113 -5.38 12.21 -17.06
C ARG A 113 -3.99 12.45 -16.49
N TYR A 114 -3.91 12.86 -15.22
CA TYR A 114 -2.63 13.07 -14.54
C TYR A 114 -1.75 11.83 -14.61
N VAL A 115 -2.30 10.64 -14.33
CA VAL A 115 -1.53 9.39 -14.42
C VAL A 115 -1.07 9.13 -15.85
N LYS A 116 -1.94 9.24 -16.85
CA LYS A 116 -1.58 9.03 -18.26
C LYS A 116 -0.45 9.97 -18.73
N ASP A 117 -0.41 11.19 -18.22
CA ASP A 117 0.61 12.19 -18.57
C ASP A 117 1.97 11.95 -17.85
N HIS A 118 1.99 11.14 -16.77
CA HIS A 118 3.19 10.94 -15.94
C HIS A 118 3.68 9.49 -15.87
N MET A 119 2.90 8.52 -16.30
CA MET A 119 3.29 7.13 -16.22
C MET A 119 4.33 6.75 -17.29
N GLY A 120 5.27 5.91 -16.89
CA GLY A 120 6.28 5.33 -17.76
C GLY A 120 5.80 4.04 -18.45
N LYS A 121 6.62 3.52 -19.35
CA LYS A 121 6.32 2.27 -20.08
C LYS A 121 6.26 1.03 -19.18
N ASN A 122 7.02 1.05 -18.10
CA ASN A 122 7.11 -0.05 -17.13
C ASN A 122 6.32 0.25 -15.86
N ASP A 123 5.28 1.09 -15.94
CA ASP A 123 4.38 1.38 -14.84
C ASP A 123 3.08 0.59 -14.95
N ILE A 124 2.44 0.37 -13.81
CA ILE A 124 1.13 -0.27 -13.72
C ILE A 124 0.12 0.66 -13.05
N ILE A 125 -1.13 0.60 -13.47
CA ILE A 125 -2.21 1.44 -12.94
C ILE A 125 -3.34 0.58 -12.35
N PHE A 126 -3.86 1.02 -11.21
CA PHE A 126 -5.14 0.58 -10.70
C PHE A 126 -6.13 1.75 -10.81
N ASP A 127 -6.98 1.69 -11.83
CA ASP A 127 -8.11 2.59 -12.03
C ASP A 127 -9.39 1.78 -11.90
N TYR A 128 -10.22 2.12 -10.90
CA TYR A 128 -11.45 1.40 -10.58
C TYR A 128 -12.40 1.32 -11.78
N ASP A 129 -12.60 2.43 -12.48
CA ASP A 129 -13.57 2.54 -13.58
C ASP A 129 -13.12 1.73 -14.80
N GLU A 130 -11.82 1.78 -15.14
CA GLU A 130 -11.26 1.00 -16.25
C GLU A 130 -11.31 -0.51 -15.98
N ILE A 131 -11.05 -0.92 -14.74
CA ILE A 131 -11.12 -2.33 -14.34
C ILE A 131 -12.59 -2.79 -14.33
N ALA A 132 -13.50 -1.98 -13.79
CA ALA A 132 -14.93 -2.28 -13.81
C ALA A 132 -15.44 -2.50 -15.24
N LYS A 133 -15.07 -1.60 -16.17
CA LYS A 133 -15.36 -1.73 -17.58
C LYS A 133 -14.81 -3.03 -18.18
N ALA A 134 -13.55 -3.36 -17.90
CA ALA A 134 -12.91 -4.57 -18.39
C ALA A 134 -13.60 -5.85 -17.87
N MET A 135 -14.08 -5.85 -16.64
CA MET A 135 -14.73 -7.01 -16.01
C MET A 135 -16.20 -7.17 -16.39
N THR A 136 -16.91 -6.10 -16.70
CA THR A 136 -18.36 -6.12 -16.96
C THR A 136 -18.72 -6.00 -18.45
N GLY A 137 -17.80 -5.48 -19.26
CA GLY A 137 -18.08 -5.09 -20.65
C GLY A 137 -18.98 -3.86 -20.80
N CYS A 138 -19.36 -3.21 -19.68
CA CYS A 138 -20.16 -1.98 -19.68
C CYS A 138 -19.35 -0.77 -20.17
N MET A 139 -20.04 0.34 -20.44
CA MET A 139 -19.38 1.59 -20.76
C MET A 139 -18.58 2.10 -19.54
N LEU A 140 -17.57 2.93 -19.80
CA LEU A 140 -16.81 3.56 -18.73
C LEU A 140 -17.76 4.39 -17.85
N HIS A 141 -17.65 4.24 -16.54
CA HIS A 141 -18.49 4.88 -15.51
C HIS A 141 -19.96 4.39 -15.44
N GLU A 142 -20.36 3.41 -16.21
CA GLU A 142 -21.61 2.72 -15.95
C GLU A 142 -21.53 1.96 -14.61
N ASN A 143 -22.42 2.33 -13.68
CA ASN A 143 -22.36 1.81 -12.31
C ASN A 143 -23.10 0.47 -12.21
N ASN A 144 -22.34 -0.60 -12.02
CA ASN A 144 -22.89 -1.87 -11.54
C ASN A 144 -22.51 -2.04 -10.06
N PRO A 145 -23.44 -1.81 -9.11
CA PRO A 145 -23.09 -1.87 -7.68
C PRO A 145 -22.60 -3.24 -7.23
N ASN A 146 -22.95 -4.30 -7.96
CA ASN A 146 -22.51 -5.66 -7.63
C ASN A 146 -21.02 -5.89 -7.87
N ILE A 147 -20.36 -5.10 -8.74
CA ILE A 147 -18.93 -5.24 -9.01
C ILE A 147 -18.06 -4.73 -7.86
N ARG A 148 -18.58 -3.83 -7.00
CA ARG A 148 -17.80 -3.16 -5.94
C ARG A 148 -17.04 -4.15 -5.04
N LYS A 149 -17.70 -5.22 -4.60
CA LYS A 149 -17.06 -6.24 -3.74
C LYS A 149 -15.90 -6.97 -4.43
N TYR A 150 -16.05 -7.24 -5.74
CA TYR A 150 -15.01 -7.93 -6.51
C TYR A 150 -13.80 -7.02 -6.76
N LEU A 151 -14.02 -5.76 -7.07
CA LEU A 151 -12.95 -4.78 -7.26
C LEU A 151 -12.21 -4.49 -5.95
N TYR A 152 -12.91 -4.49 -4.83
CA TYR A 152 -12.29 -4.35 -3.50
C TYR A 152 -11.34 -5.52 -3.20
N GLU A 153 -11.76 -6.77 -3.45
CA GLU A 153 -10.90 -7.94 -3.26
C GLU A 153 -9.75 -7.97 -4.29
N TYR A 154 -10.05 -7.65 -5.55
CA TYR A 154 -9.02 -7.56 -6.60
C TYR A 154 -7.93 -6.54 -6.23
N ARG A 155 -8.32 -5.39 -5.72
CA ARG A 155 -7.37 -4.37 -5.24
C ARG A 155 -6.46 -4.91 -4.14
N LYS A 156 -7.00 -5.64 -3.17
CA LYS A 156 -6.19 -6.25 -2.10
C LYS A 156 -5.15 -7.23 -2.67
N VAL A 157 -5.58 -8.07 -3.61
CA VAL A 157 -4.68 -9.02 -4.28
C VAL A 157 -3.63 -8.28 -5.10
N PHE A 158 -4.03 -7.28 -5.88
CA PHE A 158 -3.13 -6.45 -6.69
C PHE A 158 -2.01 -5.84 -5.85
N LEU A 159 -2.36 -5.20 -4.74
CA LEU A 159 -1.37 -4.57 -3.85
C LEU A 159 -0.47 -5.59 -3.15
N LYS A 160 -1.02 -6.75 -2.79
CA LYS A 160 -0.22 -7.83 -2.25
C LYS A 160 0.78 -8.38 -3.26
N MET A 161 0.42 -8.45 -4.53
CA MET A 161 1.35 -8.85 -5.59
C MET A 161 2.46 -7.83 -5.77
N LEU A 162 2.15 -6.53 -5.77
CA LEU A 162 3.17 -5.46 -5.82
C LEU A 162 4.17 -5.52 -4.65
N GLU A 163 3.77 -6.08 -3.51
CA GLU A 163 4.67 -6.29 -2.37
C GLU A 163 5.68 -7.43 -2.62
N LEU A 164 5.28 -8.42 -3.40
CA LEU A 164 6.05 -9.65 -3.61
C LEU A 164 6.95 -9.56 -4.85
N GLU A 165 6.54 -8.78 -5.84
CA GLU A 165 7.19 -8.68 -7.15
C GLU A 165 7.69 -7.26 -7.39
N ASN A 166 8.78 -7.13 -8.15
CA ASN A 166 9.41 -5.84 -8.48
C ASN A 166 9.45 -5.64 -10.00
N ASP A 167 8.39 -6.07 -10.69
CA ASP A 167 8.35 -6.08 -12.15
C ASP A 167 8.06 -4.70 -12.74
N PHE A 168 7.56 -3.77 -11.91
CA PHE A 168 7.15 -2.43 -12.33
C PHE A 168 7.96 -1.33 -11.62
N ASP A 169 8.19 -0.22 -12.32
CA ASP A 169 8.87 0.94 -11.74
C ASP A 169 7.95 1.70 -10.80
N THR A 170 6.71 1.94 -11.20
CA THR A 170 5.69 2.63 -10.40
C THR A 170 4.32 1.97 -10.54
N ALA A 171 3.62 1.85 -9.42
CA ALA A 171 2.21 1.48 -9.39
C ALA A 171 1.38 2.72 -9.02
N TRP A 172 0.51 3.12 -9.92
CA TRP A 172 -0.38 4.27 -9.78
C TRP A 172 -1.75 3.82 -9.33
N ILE A 173 -2.25 4.34 -8.22
CA ILE A 173 -3.53 3.96 -7.64
C ILE A 173 -4.43 5.18 -7.57
N ILE A 174 -5.50 5.15 -8.36
CA ILE A 174 -6.47 6.23 -8.41
C ILE A 174 -7.55 5.99 -7.35
N THR A 175 -7.80 7.00 -6.53
CA THR A 175 -8.85 6.95 -5.51
C THR A 175 -9.46 8.32 -5.25
N THR A 176 -10.68 8.34 -4.71
CA THR A 176 -11.31 9.57 -4.26
C THR A 176 -10.95 9.85 -2.81
N GLU A 177 -10.79 8.81 -1.99
CA GLU A 177 -10.58 8.92 -0.56
C GLU A 177 -9.47 7.99 -0.07
N MET A 178 -8.75 8.42 0.97
CA MET A 178 -7.63 7.67 1.56
C MET A 178 -7.98 6.92 2.84
N SER A 179 -9.12 7.19 3.49
CA SER A 179 -9.42 6.71 4.84
C SER A 179 -9.34 5.19 4.98
N ASP A 180 -10.00 4.46 4.10
CA ASP A 180 -10.01 2.98 4.12
C ASP A 180 -8.71 2.38 3.60
N TYR A 181 -8.01 3.11 2.74
CA TYR A 181 -6.76 2.68 2.14
C TYR A 181 -5.56 2.92 3.03
N TYR A 182 -5.55 4.00 3.80
CA TYR A 182 -4.38 4.39 4.57
C TYR A 182 -3.91 3.30 5.54
N TYR A 183 -4.85 2.62 6.21
CA TYR A 183 -4.54 1.53 7.14
C TYR A 183 -4.02 0.28 6.43
N ASP A 184 -4.53 -0.02 5.25
CA ASP A 184 -4.08 -1.15 4.45
C ASP A 184 -2.71 -0.90 3.80
N TYR A 185 -2.34 0.39 3.58
CA TYR A 185 -1.13 0.82 2.87
C TYR A 185 -0.07 1.54 3.70
N MET A 186 -0.28 1.69 5.00
CA MET A 186 0.79 2.13 5.92
C MET A 186 2.04 1.23 5.84
N LEU A 187 1.92 0.11 5.15
CA LEU A 187 2.98 -0.87 4.95
C LEU A 187 3.96 -0.48 3.84
N TYR A 188 3.54 0.35 2.88
CA TYR A 188 4.28 0.56 1.63
C TYR A 188 4.99 1.91 1.53
N ASP A 189 4.82 2.80 2.52
CA ASP A 189 5.35 4.17 2.46
C ASP A 189 5.03 4.86 1.11
N PRO A 190 3.73 4.95 0.71
CA PRO A 190 3.32 5.43 -0.59
C PRO A 190 3.52 6.93 -0.71
N GLU A 191 3.79 7.39 -1.91
CA GLU A 191 3.65 8.81 -2.26
C GLU A 191 2.17 9.14 -2.47
N ILE A 192 1.65 10.18 -1.80
CA ILE A 192 0.27 10.62 -1.94
C ILE A 192 0.25 11.96 -2.66
N ILE A 193 -0.42 11.99 -3.81
CA ILE A 193 -0.57 13.18 -4.64
C ILE A 193 -2.04 13.59 -4.63
N TYR A 194 -2.33 14.73 -4.01
CA TYR A 194 -3.67 15.31 -3.99
C TYR A 194 -3.89 16.20 -5.19
N MET A 195 -4.98 15.97 -5.93
CA MET A 195 -5.38 16.84 -7.04
C MET A 195 -5.84 18.20 -6.51
N LYS A 196 -5.32 19.27 -7.12
CA LYS A 196 -5.61 20.66 -6.71
C LYS A 196 -6.74 21.32 -7.52
N THR A 197 -7.53 20.52 -8.23
CA THR A 197 -8.66 21.00 -9.04
C THR A 197 -9.75 21.54 -8.12
N SER A 198 -10.32 22.70 -8.41
CA SER A 198 -11.38 23.28 -7.58
C SER A 198 -12.71 22.56 -7.71
N LYS A 199 -13.62 22.76 -6.75
CA LYS A 199 -14.98 22.23 -6.78
C LYS A 199 -15.73 22.67 -8.03
N GLU A 200 -15.63 23.96 -8.35
CA GLU A 200 -16.28 24.57 -9.51
C GLU A 200 -15.81 23.94 -10.81
N GLU A 201 -14.51 23.71 -10.94
CA GLU A 201 -13.95 23.05 -12.13
C GLU A 201 -14.37 21.59 -12.22
N CYS A 202 -14.44 20.84 -11.11
CA CYS A 202 -14.94 19.47 -11.11
C CYS A 202 -16.41 19.40 -11.54
N LEU A 203 -17.26 20.30 -11.04
CA LEU A 203 -18.66 20.40 -11.42
C LEU A 203 -18.83 20.82 -12.89
N ASN A 204 -18.04 21.79 -13.35
CA ASN A 204 -18.07 22.22 -14.75
C ASN A 204 -17.74 21.04 -15.68
N ARG A 205 -16.68 20.28 -15.39
CA ARG A 205 -16.31 19.09 -16.19
C ARG A 205 -17.38 18.00 -16.16
N LEU A 206 -18.06 17.81 -15.01
CA LEU A 206 -19.16 16.85 -14.89
C LEU A 206 -20.30 17.18 -15.85
N TYR A 207 -20.66 18.47 -15.97
CA TYR A 207 -21.78 18.88 -16.80
C TYR A 207 -21.42 19.03 -18.29
N THR A 208 -20.16 19.34 -18.60
CA THR A 208 -19.73 19.61 -19.99
C THR A 208 -19.25 18.36 -20.73
N ASN A 209 -18.88 17.28 -20.01
CA ASN A 209 -18.37 16.04 -20.60
C ASN A 209 -19.21 14.84 -20.13
N PRO A 210 -20.40 14.63 -20.69
CA PRO A 210 -21.23 13.48 -20.34
C PRO A 210 -20.53 12.20 -20.82
N ASP A 211 -20.14 11.35 -19.87
CA ASP A 211 -19.39 10.11 -20.12
C ASP A 211 -20.09 8.86 -19.54
N GLY A 212 -21.43 8.93 -19.44
CA GLY A 212 -22.24 7.82 -18.92
C GLY A 212 -22.40 7.78 -17.40
N ARG A 213 -21.84 8.75 -16.67
CA ARG A 213 -22.00 8.85 -15.20
C ARG A 213 -23.41 9.26 -14.82
N ASP A 214 -23.87 8.78 -13.67
CA ASP A 214 -25.02 9.38 -13.00
C ASP A 214 -24.59 10.74 -12.44
N ILE A 215 -25.08 11.80 -13.09
CA ILE A 215 -24.72 13.19 -12.79
C ILE A 215 -25.09 13.56 -11.35
N ASP A 216 -26.24 13.13 -10.85
CA ASP A 216 -26.73 13.48 -9.52
C ASP A 216 -25.91 12.75 -8.43
N GLU A 217 -25.59 11.46 -8.61
CA GLU A 217 -24.73 10.70 -7.72
C GLU A 217 -23.34 11.33 -7.66
N ILE A 218 -22.70 11.59 -8.79
CA ILE A 218 -21.34 12.13 -8.85
C ILE A 218 -21.27 13.57 -8.33
N ARG A 219 -22.29 14.39 -8.63
CA ARG A 219 -22.40 15.74 -8.05
C ARG A 219 -22.39 15.68 -6.52
N LYS A 220 -23.16 14.77 -5.93
CA LYS A 220 -23.17 14.58 -4.48
C LYS A 220 -21.79 14.22 -3.95
N VAL A 221 -21.11 13.25 -4.56
CA VAL A 221 -19.74 12.86 -4.15
C VAL A 221 -18.75 14.02 -4.25
N ILE A 222 -18.85 14.86 -5.30
CA ILE A 222 -18.02 16.07 -5.41
C ILE A 222 -18.29 17.04 -4.27
N LEU A 223 -19.57 17.31 -3.95
CA LEU A 223 -19.93 18.23 -2.88
C LEU A 223 -19.46 17.73 -1.52
N ASP A 224 -19.64 16.43 -1.23
CA ASP A 224 -19.22 15.80 0.02
C ASP A 224 -17.68 15.89 0.16
N TYR A 225 -16.92 15.61 -0.89
CA TYR A 225 -15.45 15.70 -0.89
C TYR A 225 -14.93 17.08 -0.47
N TYR A 226 -15.55 18.17 -0.93
CA TYR A 226 -15.15 19.55 -0.59
C TYR A 226 -15.83 20.11 0.66
N SER A 227 -16.72 19.37 1.30
CA SER A 227 -17.32 19.76 2.58
C SER A 227 -16.53 19.27 3.79
N GLU A 228 -15.71 18.25 3.62
CA GLU A 228 -14.90 17.62 4.69
C GLU A 228 -13.48 18.19 4.80
N GLY A 229 -13.11 19.21 4.00
CA GLY A 229 -11.78 19.82 3.90
C GLY A 229 -11.61 21.21 4.53
#